data_d65f70242de06823e7d83cb45d93b59b
#
_entry.id   d65f70242de06823e7d83cb45d93b59b
#
_cell.length_a   1.000
_cell.length_b   1.000
_cell.length_c   1.000
_cell.angle_alpha   90.00
_cell.angle_beta   90.00
_cell.angle_gamma   90.00
#
_symmetry.space_group_name_H-M   'P 1'
#
loop_
_entity.id
_entity.type
_entity.pdbx_description
1 polymer ?
#
loop_
_entity_poly.entity_id
_entity_poly.type
_entity_poly.pdbx_seq_one_letter_code
_entity_poly.pdbx_strand_id
1 'polypeptide(L)'
;MSTQPRFVHLRTHTDFSMIDGIVKVKPLVKACAANNMVALALTDFTNFCGVVRFYGETLSSGIKPIIGADVHVKSELCGEELFTLTLLAKNNEGYKNITLLLSKAYQRGYVDLPYIDQEWLIEHREGVIVLSGGTQGDIAKKLLKENSSEAESAVSFYQEFFPDHFYLSLSRTGRPDEERYIQAALKLAEAHDLPLVATNDVVFLAPDDFEAHEIRVAIHDGYTLDDPKRPKRYTEQQYFRSEEEMCDLFADIPSALENTVLIAQRCNVTLRLGEYFLPKFPTGDLSTEDYLVMKSKEGLEERLAFLFPDEKVRAERRPEYDERLQVELDVINQMGFPGYFLIVMEFIQWSKDNDIPVGPGRGSGAGSLVAYALKITDLDPLEFDLLFERFLNPERVSMPDFDVDFCMDGRDRVIDHVAETYGRGA
;
A
#
# COMPACT_ATOMS: atom_id res chain seq x y z
N MET A 1 -33.17 1.25 -20.32
CA MET A 1 -31.94 1.83 -19.74
C MET A 1 -30.79 0.95 -20.17
N SER A 2 -29.70 1.49 -20.70
CA SER A 2 -28.50 0.71 -21.06
C SER A 2 -27.98 0.01 -19.80
N THR A 3 -27.73 -1.28 -19.88
CA THR A 3 -27.12 -2.07 -18.78
C THR A 3 -25.59 -2.01 -18.79
N GLN A 4 -25.01 -1.30 -19.76
CA GLN A 4 -23.57 -1.15 -19.91
C GLN A 4 -23.11 0.18 -19.28
N PRO A 5 -21.98 0.20 -18.56
CA PRO A 5 -21.41 1.43 -18.01
C PRO A 5 -20.98 2.35 -19.14
N ARG A 6 -21.16 3.66 -18.93
CA ARG A 6 -20.80 4.70 -19.90
C ARG A 6 -19.62 5.54 -19.44
N PHE A 7 -19.32 5.49 -18.13
CA PHE A 7 -18.23 6.24 -17.53
C PHE A 7 -17.71 5.55 -16.27
N VAL A 8 -16.44 5.71 -15.97
CA VAL A 8 -15.77 5.27 -14.73
C VAL A 8 -14.86 6.37 -14.22
N HIS A 9 -14.94 6.72 -12.93
CA HIS A 9 -13.98 7.61 -12.31
C HIS A 9 -12.60 6.97 -12.23
N LEU A 10 -11.63 7.51 -12.95
CA LEU A 10 -10.24 7.03 -13.00
C LEU A 10 -9.27 7.88 -12.18
N ARG A 11 -9.72 8.99 -11.61
CA ARG A 11 -8.92 9.87 -10.76
C ARG A 11 -9.73 10.31 -9.56
N THR A 12 -9.34 9.81 -8.39
CA THR A 12 -10.04 10.06 -7.12
C THR A 12 -9.04 10.06 -5.97
N HIS A 13 -9.02 11.15 -5.21
CA HIS A 13 -8.22 11.31 -4.01
C HIS A 13 -9.07 11.11 -2.76
N THR A 14 -8.56 10.35 -1.81
CA THR A 14 -9.17 10.17 -0.49
C THR A 14 -8.43 11.00 0.57
N ASP A 15 -8.86 10.86 1.83
CA ASP A 15 -8.17 11.47 2.96
C ASP A 15 -6.73 10.96 3.16
N PHE A 16 -6.35 9.86 2.50
CA PHE A 16 -4.97 9.37 2.44
C PHE A 16 -4.05 10.20 1.53
N SER A 17 -4.58 11.02 0.63
CA SER A 17 -3.78 12.00 -0.12
C SER A 17 -3.20 13.10 0.77
N MET A 18 -3.69 13.22 2.01
CA MET A 18 -3.20 14.13 3.07
C MET A 18 -3.40 15.62 2.77
N ILE A 19 -3.07 16.09 1.57
CA ILE A 19 -3.07 17.50 1.18
C ILE A 19 -4.45 17.92 0.67
N ASP A 20 -5.01 17.17 -0.28
CA ASP A 20 -6.13 17.61 -1.11
C ASP A 20 -7.34 16.68 -1.13
N GLY A 21 -7.36 15.63 -0.34
CA GLY A 21 -8.50 14.72 -0.26
C GLY A 21 -9.18 14.75 1.11
N ILE A 22 -10.51 14.79 1.15
CA ILE A 22 -11.29 14.63 2.39
C ILE A 22 -12.24 13.43 2.34
N VAL A 23 -12.28 12.74 1.22
CA VAL A 23 -13.15 11.58 0.99
C VAL A 23 -12.65 10.38 1.76
N LYS A 24 -13.50 9.79 2.61
CA LYS A 24 -13.17 8.52 3.24
C LYS A 24 -13.54 7.35 2.33
N VAL A 25 -12.70 6.31 2.31
CA VAL A 25 -12.84 5.14 1.42
C VAL A 25 -14.24 4.52 1.50
N LYS A 26 -14.74 4.23 2.69
CA LYS A 26 -16.05 3.56 2.84
C LYS A 26 -17.24 4.40 2.36
N PRO A 27 -17.36 5.71 2.68
CA PRO A 27 -18.37 6.59 2.08
C PRO A 27 -18.25 6.69 0.55
N LEU A 28 -17.03 6.76 0.00
CA LEU A 28 -16.79 6.80 -1.43
C LEU A 28 -17.33 5.55 -2.15
N VAL A 29 -17.00 4.37 -1.65
CA VAL A 29 -17.47 3.10 -2.22
C VAL A 29 -19.00 2.99 -2.12
N LYS A 30 -19.59 3.44 -1.01
CA LYS A 30 -21.06 3.50 -0.87
C LYS A 30 -21.71 4.45 -1.89
N ALA A 31 -21.11 5.63 -2.12
CA ALA A 31 -21.60 6.58 -3.12
C ALA A 31 -21.51 5.99 -4.54
N CYS A 32 -20.42 5.30 -4.85
CA CYS A 32 -20.24 4.58 -6.12
C CYS A 32 -21.34 3.53 -6.33
N ALA A 33 -21.61 2.70 -5.32
CA ALA A 33 -22.68 1.69 -5.37
C ALA A 33 -24.09 2.32 -5.49
N ALA A 34 -24.35 3.40 -4.76
CA ALA A 34 -25.62 4.11 -4.81
C ALA A 34 -25.90 4.75 -6.20
N ASN A 35 -24.85 5.14 -6.91
CA ASN A 35 -24.92 5.64 -8.27
C ASN A 35 -24.88 4.52 -9.34
N ASN A 36 -24.97 3.24 -8.94
CA ASN A 36 -24.89 2.06 -9.83
C ASN A 36 -23.64 2.01 -10.69
N MET A 37 -22.54 2.61 -10.26
CA MET A 37 -21.25 2.53 -10.94
C MET A 37 -20.58 1.19 -10.66
N VAL A 38 -19.99 0.57 -11.67
CA VAL A 38 -19.46 -0.80 -11.63
C VAL A 38 -17.98 -0.88 -11.30
N ALA A 39 -17.26 0.23 -11.40
CA ALA A 39 -15.82 0.32 -11.16
C ALA A 39 -15.46 1.70 -10.63
N LEU A 40 -14.33 1.79 -9.94
CA LEU A 40 -13.82 3.01 -9.34
C LEU A 40 -12.31 2.92 -9.22
N ALA A 41 -11.59 4.01 -9.52
CA ALA A 41 -10.17 4.12 -9.25
C ALA A 41 -9.89 4.85 -7.94
N LEU A 42 -8.85 4.38 -7.24
CA LEU A 42 -8.19 5.10 -6.16
C LEU A 42 -6.83 5.57 -6.68
N THR A 43 -6.58 6.88 -6.64
CA THR A 43 -5.36 7.49 -7.16
C THR A 43 -4.79 8.53 -6.20
N ASP A 44 -4.69 8.16 -4.92
CA ASP A 44 -4.15 9.03 -3.89
C ASP A 44 -2.75 9.54 -4.26
N PHE A 45 -2.42 10.74 -3.77
CA PHE A 45 -1.22 11.45 -4.17
C PHE A 45 0.04 10.78 -3.58
N THR A 46 0.85 10.21 -4.46
CA THR A 46 2.16 9.57 -4.18
C THR A 46 2.12 8.53 -3.05
N ASN A 47 1.01 7.82 -2.84
CA ASN A 47 0.95 6.75 -1.85
C ASN A 47 -0.11 5.68 -2.15
N PHE A 48 0.04 4.53 -1.48
CA PHE A 48 -0.90 3.40 -1.52
C PHE A 48 -1.51 3.08 -0.13
N CYS A 49 -1.51 4.05 0.79
CA CYS A 49 -1.98 3.85 2.17
C CYS A 49 -3.44 3.41 2.25
N GLY A 50 -4.29 3.90 1.35
CA GLY A 50 -5.72 3.56 1.26
C GLY A 50 -6.03 2.26 0.52
N VAL A 51 -5.09 1.71 -0.25
CA VAL A 51 -5.35 0.66 -1.26
C VAL A 51 -5.96 -0.61 -0.67
N VAL A 52 -5.41 -1.15 0.42
CA VAL A 52 -5.90 -2.41 1.00
C VAL A 52 -7.34 -2.25 1.50
N ARG A 53 -7.63 -1.14 2.17
CA ARG A 53 -8.99 -0.83 2.64
C ARG A 53 -9.95 -0.63 1.46
N PHE A 54 -9.52 0.11 0.45
CA PHE A 54 -10.30 0.35 -0.76
C PHE A 54 -10.63 -0.95 -1.49
N TYR A 55 -9.64 -1.82 -1.67
CA TYR A 55 -9.79 -3.13 -2.31
C TYR A 55 -10.83 -4.00 -1.60
N GLY A 56 -10.74 -4.10 -0.27
CA GLY A 56 -11.71 -4.87 0.52
C GLY A 56 -13.15 -4.31 0.46
N GLU A 57 -13.31 -3.00 0.60
CA GLU A 57 -14.63 -2.33 0.57
C GLU A 57 -15.27 -2.41 -0.84
N THR A 58 -14.49 -2.26 -1.92
CA THR A 58 -15.00 -2.35 -3.29
C THR A 58 -15.44 -3.78 -3.64
N LEU A 59 -14.63 -4.80 -3.33
CA LEU A 59 -15.00 -6.19 -3.56
C LEU A 59 -16.25 -6.60 -2.79
N SER A 60 -16.35 -6.20 -1.51
CA SER A 60 -17.53 -6.50 -0.69
C SER A 60 -18.81 -5.81 -1.19
N SER A 61 -18.66 -4.74 -1.95
CA SER A 61 -19.76 -3.97 -2.56
C SER A 61 -20.05 -4.33 -4.01
N GLY A 62 -19.33 -5.32 -4.59
CA GLY A 62 -19.48 -5.74 -5.98
C GLY A 62 -18.95 -4.72 -7.00
N ILE A 63 -18.06 -3.79 -6.58
CA ILE A 63 -17.44 -2.77 -7.41
C ILE A 63 -16.04 -3.23 -7.79
N LYS A 64 -15.66 -3.06 -9.05
CA LYS A 64 -14.31 -3.37 -9.52
C LYS A 64 -13.31 -2.32 -9.05
N PRO A 65 -12.27 -2.66 -8.25
CA PRO A 65 -11.22 -1.73 -7.87
C PRO A 65 -10.24 -1.49 -9.01
N ILE A 66 -9.88 -0.25 -9.23
CA ILE A 66 -8.76 0.17 -10.08
C ILE A 66 -7.75 0.85 -9.17
N ILE A 67 -6.52 0.34 -9.17
CA ILE A 67 -5.46 0.83 -8.28
C ILE A 67 -4.51 1.71 -9.07
N GLY A 68 -4.24 2.89 -8.55
CA GLY A 68 -3.34 3.85 -9.14
C GLY A 68 -2.85 4.89 -8.14
N ALA A 69 -2.05 5.83 -8.62
CA ALA A 69 -1.58 6.98 -7.86
C ALA A 69 -1.40 8.18 -8.77
N ASP A 70 -1.68 9.36 -8.26
CA ASP A 70 -1.17 10.60 -8.83
C ASP A 70 0.24 10.84 -8.32
N VAL A 71 1.14 11.23 -9.22
CA VAL A 71 2.55 11.43 -8.89
C VAL A 71 3.06 12.73 -9.48
N HIS A 72 3.95 13.40 -8.75
CA HIS A 72 4.82 14.42 -9.33
C HIS A 72 5.94 13.77 -10.11
N VAL A 73 6.25 14.34 -11.27
CA VAL A 73 7.32 13.85 -12.14
C VAL A 73 8.28 14.98 -12.46
N LYS A 74 9.58 14.68 -12.39
CA LYS A 74 10.66 15.54 -12.85
C LYS A 74 11.15 15.03 -14.22
N SER A 75 11.36 15.96 -15.14
CA SER A 75 11.87 15.65 -16.48
C SER A 75 12.82 16.75 -16.94
N GLU A 76 13.84 16.40 -17.67
CA GLU A 76 14.77 17.36 -18.28
C GLU A 76 14.06 18.39 -19.18
N LEU A 77 12.99 17.95 -19.88
CA LEU A 77 12.17 18.83 -20.73
C LEU A 77 11.38 19.89 -19.98
N CYS A 78 11.14 19.69 -18.66
CA CYS A 78 10.43 20.64 -17.81
C CYS A 78 11.35 21.41 -16.86
N GLY A 79 12.66 21.15 -16.87
CA GLY A 79 13.65 21.76 -16.00
C GLY A 79 13.35 21.47 -14.52
N GLU A 80 13.30 22.51 -13.69
CA GLU A 80 13.00 22.35 -12.26
C GLU A 80 11.50 22.25 -11.95
N GLU A 81 10.61 22.48 -12.93
CA GLU A 81 9.16 22.45 -12.71
C GLU A 81 8.62 21.03 -12.72
N LEU A 82 8.02 20.61 -11.60
CA LEU A 82 7.33 19.32 -11.51
C LEU A 82 5.99 19.38 -12.25
N PHE A 83 5.60 18.26 -12.85
CA PHE A 83 4.27 18.06 -13.43
C PHE A 83 3.62 16.82 -12.86
N THR A 84 2.30 16.68 -13.03
CA THR A 84 1.53 15.56 -12.49
C THR A 84 1.19 14.56 -13.59
N LEU A 85 1.28 13.28 -13.26
CA LEU A 85 0.72 12.17 -14.03
C LEU A 85 -0.17 11.31 -13.11
N THR A 86 -1.17 10.67 -13.69
CA THR A 86 -1.91 9.58 -13.02
C THR A 86 -1.42 8.25 -13.56
N LEU A 87 -0.95 7.38 -12.68
CA LEU A 87 -0.50 6.03 -13.01
C LEU A 87 -1.54 5.02 -12.56
N LEU A 88 -2.01 4.15 -13.46
CA LEU A 88 -2.96 3.08 -13.15
C LEU A 88 -2.31 1.72 -13.37
N ALA A 89 -2.51 0.80 -12.43
CA ALA A 89 -2.02 -0.56 -12.53
C ALA A 89 -2.94 -1.39 -13.45
N LYS A 90 -2.43 -1.80 -14.60
CA LYS A 90 -3.12 -2.70 -15.53
C LYS A 90 -3.22 -4.12 -14.98
N ASN A 91 -2.21 -4.57 -14.26
CA ASN A 91 -2.07 -5.91 -13.70
C ASN A 91 -1.19 -5.89 -12.45
N ASN A 92 -0.89 -7.06 -11.89
CA ASN A 92 -0.06 -7.16 -10.68
C ASN A 92 1.39 -6.69 -10.89
N GLU A 93 1.95 -6.80 -12.10
CA GLU A 93 3.27 -6.25 -12.39
C GLU A 93 3.24 -4.72 -12.37
N GLY A 94 2.21 -4.10 -12.98
CA GLY A 94 2.00 -2.66 -12.90
C GLY A 94 1.80 -2.17 -11.45
N TYR A 95 1.05 -2.91 -10.63
CA TYR A 95 0.90 -2.61 -9.21
C TYR A 95 2.26 -2.60 -8.48
N LYS A 96 3.08 -3.62 -8.72
CA LYS A 96 4.43 -3.70 -8.15
C LYS A 96 5.32 -2.56 -8.64
N ASN A 97 5.30 -2.26 -9.93
CA ASN A 97 6.11 -1.20 -10.53
C ASN A 97 5.72 0.19 -9.97
N ILE A 98 4.43 0.49 -9.84
CA ILE A 98 3.99 1.73 -9.19
C ILE A 98 4.42 1.75 -7.72
N THR A 99 4.30 0.64 -6.97
CA THR A 99 4.80 0.55 -5.58
C THR A 99 6.29 0.88 -5.47
N LEU A 100 7.12 0.38 -6.42
CA LEU A 100 8.55 0.68 -6.46
C LEU A 100 8.82 2.16 -6.80
N LEU A 101 8.07 2.74 -7.74
CA LEU A 101 8.16 4.17 -8.07
C LEU A 101 7.82 5.05 -6.86
N LEU A 102 6.71 4.76 -6.17
CA LEU A 102 6.33 5.48 -4.96
C LEU A 102 7.40 5.35 -3.86
N SER A 103 7.95 4.16 -3.67
CA SER A 103 9.05 3.95 -2.69
C SER A 103 10.30 4.74 -3.06
N LYS A 104 10.70 4.75 -4.35
CA LYS A 104 11.83 5.56 -4.85
C LYS A 104 11.57 7.06 -4.63
N ALA A 105 10.33 7.54 -4.85
CA ALA A 105 9.96 8.93 -4.65
C ALA A 105 10.27 9.41 -3.23
N TYR A 106 9.91 8.63 -2.21
CA TYR A 106 10.21 8.97 -0.81
C TYR A 106 11.67 8.78 -0.41
N GLN A 107 12.37 7.81 -1.01
CA GLN A 107 13.75 7.50 -0.64
C GLN A 107 14.79 8.36 -1.34
N ARG A 108 14.51 8.82 -2.55
CA ARG A 108 15.47 9.48 -3.44
C ARG A 108 14.95 10.75 -4.11
N GLY A 109 13.64 10.86 -4.31
CA GLY A 109 12.97 11.96 -5.00
C GLY A 109 12.26 12.93 -4.05
N TYR A 110 12.69 13.05 -2.79
CA TYR A 110 12.05 13.93 -1.81
C TYR A 110 12.91 15.16 -1.57
N VAL A 111 12.41 16.33 -1.96
CA VAL A 111 12.98 17.63 -1.59
C VAL A 111 11.96 18.36 -0.71
N ASP A 112 10.94 18.97 -1.30
CA ASP A 112 9.79 19.53 -0.57
C ASP A 112 8.57 18.62 -0.69
N LEU A 113 8.44 17.94 -1.84
CA LEU A 113 7.41 16.97 -2.17
C LEU A 113 8.06 15.71 -2.76
N PRO A 114 7.47 14.52 -2.54
CA PRO A 114 7.94 13.32 -3.21
C PRO A 114 7.66 13.40 -4.71
N TYR A 115 8.67 13.10 -5.53
CA TYR A 115 8.56 13.03 -6.98
C TYR A 115 9.30 11.81 -7.54
N ILE A 116 8.95 11.41 -8.75
CA ILE A 116 9.67 10.41 -9.53
C ILE A 116 10.41 11.07 -10.69
N ASP A 117 11.57 10.56 -11.03
CA ASP A 117 12.24 10.93 -12.28
C ASP A 117 11.60 10.20 -13.46
N GLN A 118 11.56 10.86 -14.61
CA GLN A 118 11.02 10.27 -15.83
C GLN A 118 11.78 9.00 -16.26
N GLU A 119 13.07 8.91 -15.97
CA GLU A 119 13.86 7.70 -16.20
C GLU A 119 13.38 6.51 -15.37
N TRP A 120 13.02 6.74 -14.10
CA TRP A 120 12.47 5.68 -13.26
C TRP A 120 11.11 5.19 -13.78
N LEU A 121 10.31 6.09 -14.34
CA LEU A 121 9.04 5.73 -14.96
C LEU A 121 9.25 4.80 -16.17
N ILE A 122 10.31 5.05 -16.98
CA ILE A 122 10.72 4.16 -18.09
C ILE A 122 11.14 2.78 -17.56
N GLU A 123 11.98 2.74 -16.51
CA GLU A 123 12.46 1.49 -15.92
C GLU A 123 11.31 0.62 -15.39
N HIS A 124 10.26 1.22 -14.87
CA HIS A 124 9.12 0.56 -14.22
C HIS A 124 7.80 0.70 -15.00
N ARG A 125 7.87 0.81 -16.34
CA ARG A 125 6.68 1.07 -17.17
C ARG A 125 5.77 -0.14 -17.40
N GLU A 126 6.28 -1.35 -17.23
CA GLU A 126 5.55 -2.56 -17.57
C GLU A 126 4.26 -2.70 -16.72
N GLY A 127 3.13 -2.92 -17.40
CA GLY A 127 1.83 -3.04 -16.76
C GLY A 127 1.26 -1.72 -16.20
N VAL A 128 1.82 -0.57 -16.57
CA VAL A 128 1.36 0.76 -16.14
C VAL A 128 0.63 1.45 -17.28
N ILE A 129 -0.55 1.99 -17.00
CA ILE A 129 -1.29 2.92 -17.87
C ILE A 129 -1.06 4.33 -17.32
N VAL A 130 -0.77 5.29 -18.21
CA VAL A 130 -0.46 6.67 -17.86
C VAL A 130 -1.56 7.61 -18.37
N LEU A 131 -2.11 8.45 -17.48
CA LEU A 131 -2.96 9.57 -17.85
C LEU A 131 -2.17 10.87 -17.67
N SER A 132 -2.31 11.82 -18.59
CA SER A 132 -1.46 13.00 -18.74
C SER A 132 -1.56 14.06 -17.64
N GLY A 133 -2.36 13.84 -16.57
CA GLY A 133 -2.51 14.81 -15.48
C GLY A 133 -3.32 16.08 -15.78
N GLY A 134 -4.03 16.15 -16.90
CA GLY A 134 -4.83 17.30 -17.28
C GLY A 134 -4.00 18.59 -17.37
N THR A 135 -4.52 19.72 -16.89
CA THR A 135 -3.82 21.03 -16.91
C THR A 135 -2.53 21.07 -16.08
N GLN A 136 -2.31 20.09 -15.21
CA GLN A 136 -1.09 19.97 -14.36
C GLN A 136 -0.01 19.10 -15.02
N GLY A 137 -0.32 18.45 -16.13
CA GLY A 137 0.62 17.60 -16.89
C GLY A 137 1.61 18.43 -17.71
N ASP A 138 2.67 17.76 -18.15
CA ASP A 138 3.74 18.35 -18.97
C ASP A 138 3.23 18.85 -20.34
N ILE A 139 2.43 18.03 -21.03
CA ILE A 139 1.85 18.39 -22.34
C ILE A 139 0.98 19.63 -22.21
N ALA A 140 0.10 19.68 -21.21
CA ALA A 140 -0.78 20.80 -21.01
C ALA A 140 -0.04 22.10 -20.70
N LYS A 141 0.98 22.04 -19.83
CA LYS A 141 1.82 23.20 -19.51
C LYS A 141 2.50 23.79 -20.73
N LYS A 142 2.90 22.93 -21.68
CA LYS A 142 3.53 23.36 -22.94
C LYS A 142 2.51 23.92 -23.94
N LEU A 143 1.37 23.28 -24.09
CA LEU A 143 0.27 23.78 -24.95
C LEU A 143 -0.24 25.14 -24.48
N LEU A 144 -0.42 25.33 -23.17
CA LEU A 144 -0.88 26.60 -22.60
C LEU A 144 0.15 27.73 -22.71
N LYS A 145 1.44 27.41 -22.80
CA LYS A 145 2.53 28.34 -23.13
C LYS A 145 2.75 28.55 -24.63
N GLU A 146 1.88 27.96 -25.48
CA GLU A 146 1.95 28.01 -26.94
C GLU A 146 3.25 27.41 -27.52
N ASN A 147 3.86 26.48 -26.77
CA ASN A 147 5.07 25.79 -27.21
C ASN A 147 4.71 24.42 -27.80
N SER A 148 4.20 24.40 -29.03
CA SER A 148 3.75 23.18 -29.70
C SER A 148 4.89 22.18 -29.93
N SER A 149 6.10 22.65 -30.24
CA SER A 149 7.26 21.77 -30.49
C SER A 149 7.65 20.94 -29.26
N GLU A 150 7.65 21.56 -28.07
CA GLU A 150 7.94 20.80 -26.83
C GLU A 150 6.77 19.89 -26.42
N ALA A 151 5.51 20.29 -26.72
CA ALA A 151 4.36 19.43 -26.51
C ALA A 151 4.44 18.17 -27.39
N GLU A 152 4.82 18.29 -28.67
CA GLU A 152 5.05 17.17 -29.58
C GLU A 152 6.21 16.27 -29.12
N SER A 153 7.27 16.86 -28.57
CA SER A 153 8.38 16.09 -27.98
C SER A 153 7.93 15.24 -26.79
N ALA A 154 7.06 15.80 -25.91
CA ALA A 154 6.49 15.04 -24.81
C ALA A 154 5.54 13.93 -25.31
N VAL A 155 4.74 14.18 -26.36
CA VAL A 155 3.90 13.16 -27.00
C VAL A 155 4.76 12.01 -27.53
N SER A 156 5.85 12.34 -28.27
CA SER A 156 6.77 11.34 -28.82
C SER A 156 7.36 10.44 -27.74
N PHE A 157 7.71 11.01 -26.59
CA PHE A 157 8.16 10.25 -25.43
C PHE A 157 7.10 9.22 -24.97
N TYR A 158 5.84 9.64 -24.81
CA TYR A 158 4.80 8.70 -24.36
C TYR A 158 4.46 7.66 -25.42
N GLN A 159 4.49 8.00 -26.71
CA GLN A 159 4.27 7.04 -27.80
C GLN A 159 5.39 6.00 -27.87
N GLU A 160 6.64 6.39 -27.61
CA GLU A 160 7.78 5.48 -27.60
C GLU A 160 7.76 4.50 -26.40
N PHE A 161 7.56 5.03 -25.18
CA PHE A 161 7.70 4.24 -23.96
C PHE A 161 6.41 3.63 -23.43
N PHE A 162 5.25 4.16 -23.83
CA PHE A 162 3.91 3.71 -23.40
C PHE A 162 2.96 3.48 -24.58
N PRO A 163 3.37 2.72 -25.61
CA PRO A 163 2.50 2.45 -26.75
C PRO A 163 1.20 1.80 -26.24
N ASP A 164 0.04 2.31 -26.70
CA ASP A 164 -1.30 1.87 -26.28
C ASP A 164 -1.62 1.99 -24.78
N HIS A 165 -0.75 2.64 -24.00
CA HIS A 165 -0.90 2.79 -22.53
C HIS A 165 -0.89 4.24 -22.07
N PHE A 166 -0.89 5.21 -22.98
CA PHE A 166 -0.95 6.63 -22.67
C PHE A 166 -2.27 7.25 -23.15
N TYR A 167 -2.87 8.10 -22.30
CA TYR A 167 -4.11 8.82 -22.59
C TYR A 167 -3.98 10.30 -22.22
N LEU A 168 -4.48 11.20 -23.07
CA LEU A 168 -4.63 12.61 -22.73
C LEU A 168 -5.87 12.80 -21.87
N SER A 169 -5.69 13.20 -20.60
CA SER A 169 -6.79 13.45 -19.67
C SER A 169 -7.37 14.85 -19.85
N LEU A 170 -8.68 14.89 -19.88
CA LEU A 170 -9.49 16.11 -19.98
C LEU A 170 -10.35 16.24 -18.74
N SER A 171 -10.43 17.44 -18.17
CA SER A 171 -11.29 17.74 -17.03
C SER A 171 -12.06 19.04 -17.26
N ARG A 172 -13.30 19.09 -16.76
CA ARG A 172 -14.20 20.25 -16.79
C ARG A 172 -14.67 20.55 -15.38
N THR A 173 -13.78 21.05 -14.58
CA THR A 173 -14.04 21.36 -13.17
C THR A 173 -14.17 22.86 -12.91
N GLY A 174 -14.13 23.69 -13.97
CA GLY A 174 -14.23 25.14 -13.88
C GLY A 174 -12.94 25.82 -13.43
N ARG A 175 -11.82 25.11 -13.45
CA ARG A 175 -10.50 25.72 -13.22
C ARG A 175 -10.07 26.56 -14.45
N PRO A 176 -9.23 27.56 -14.21
CA PRO A 176 -8.69 28.36 -15.32
C PRO A 176 -8.01 27.48 -16.38
N ASP A 177 -8.09 27.92 -17.64
CA ASP A 177 -7.45 27.32 -18.82
C ASP A 177 -7.92 25.91 -19.23
N GLU A 178 -8.86 25.26 -18.53
CA GLU A 178 -9.32 23.91 -18.89
C GLU A 178 -9.87 23.86 -20.34
N GLU A 179 -10.77 24.74 -20.71
CA GLU A 179 -11.34 24.73 -22.08
C GLU A 179 -10.30 25.12 -23.15
N ARG A 180 -9.37 26.04 -22.84
CA ARG A 180 -8.25 26.34 -23.71
C ARG A 180 -7.35 25.16 -23.94
N TYR A 181 -7.05 24.43 -22.85
CA TYR A 181 -6.31 23.17 -22.91
C TYR A 181 -7.06 22.11 -23.73
N ILE A 182 -8.36 21.89 -23.49
CA ILE A 182 -9.18 20.90 -24.20
C ILE A 182 -9.12 21.16 -25.70
N GLN A 183 -9.32 22.42 -26.16
CA GLN A 183 -9.25 22.76 -27.58
C GLN A 183 -7.88 22.48 -28.21
N ALA A 184 -6.79 22.70 -27.46
CA ALA A 184 -5.43 22.41 -27.94
C ALA A 184 -5.16 20.89 -27.92
N ALA A 185 -5.61 20.19 -26.88
CA ALA A 185 -5.47 18.75 -26.71
C ALA A 185 -6.22 17.95 -27.79
N LEU A 186 -7.42 18.39 -28.18
CA LEU A 186 -8.19 17.78 -29.28
C LEU A 186 -7.42 17.83 -30.61
N LYS A 187 -6.81 18.97 -30.92
CA LYS A 187 -5.98 19.13 -32.16
C LYS A 187 -4.74 18.25 -32.11
N LEU A 188 -4.08 18.19 -30.95
CA LEU A 188 -2.91 17.36 -30.75
C LEU A 188 -3.25 15.86 -30.83
N ALA A 189 -4.38 15.46 -30.23
CA ALA A 189 -4.88 14.11 -30.27
C ALA A 189 -5.20 13.65 -31.69
N GLU A 190 -5.86 14.50 -32.50
CA GLU A 190 -6.14 14.21 -33.90
C GLU A 190 -4.86 14.09 -34.74
N ALA A 191 -3.88 14.98 -34.51
CA ALA A 191 -2.61 14.98 -35.26
C ALA A 191 -1.73 13.76 -34.96
N HIS A 192 -1.79 13.19 -33.76
CA HIS A 192 -0.92 12.12 -33.29
C HIS A 192 -1.66 10.80 -32.96
N ASP A 193 -2.94 10.69 -33.30
CA ASP A 193 -3.80 9.53 -32.98
C ASP A 193 -3.75 9.13 -31.49
N LEU A 194 -3.89 10.13 -30.60
CA LEU A 194 -3.82 9.91 -29.17
C LEU A 194 -5.22 9.70 -28.58
N PRO A 195 -5.43 8.68 -27.75
CA PRO A 195 -6.71 8.50 -27.08
C PRO A 195 -6.91 9.55 -25.96
N LEU A 196 -8.14 10.05 -25.86
CA LEU A 196 -8.59 10.99 -24.83
C LEU A 196 -9.30 10.26 -23.70
N VAL A 197 -9.23 10.78 -22.48
CA VAL A 197 -9.97 10.25 -21.33
C VAL A 197 -10.53 11.37 -20.45
N ALA A 198 -11.82 11.26 -20.08
CA ALA A 198 -12.47 12.22 -19.20
C ALA A 198 -12.18 11.91 -17.72
N THR A 199 -11.84 12.94 -16.94
CA THR A 199 -11.67 12.86 -15.50
C THR A 199 -12.42 13.99 -14.81
N ASN A 200 -12.75 13.83 -13.50
CA ASN A 200 -13.35 14.90 -12.70
C ASN A 200 -12.45 15.35 -11.54
N ASP A 201 -11.27 14.76 -11.35
CA ASP A 201 -10.34 15.11 -10.28
C ASP A 201 -11.03 15.14 -8.90
N VAL A 202 -11.67 14.03 -8.53
CA VAL A 202 -12.55 13.97 -7.35
C VAL A 202 -11.72 14.09 -6.07
N VAL A 203 -12.05 15.09 -5.22
CA VAL A 203 -11.39 15.33 -3.92
C VAL A 203 -12.38 15.44 -2.75
N PHE A 204 -13.69 15.48 -3.03
CA PHE A 204 -14.80 15.41 -2.06
C PHE A 204 -16.04 14.75 -2.67
N LEU A 205 -17.03 14.36 -1.83
CA LEU A 205 -18.18 13.57 -2.28
C LEU A 205 -19.32 14.42 -2.85
N ALA A 206 -19.61 15.52 -2.22
CA ALA A 206 -20.73 16.39 -2.59
C ALA A 206 -20.27 17.87 -2.72
N PRO A 207 -20.96 18.70 -3.52
CA PRO A 207 -20.62 20.13 -3.63
C PRO A 207 -20.53 20.85 -2.29
N ASP A 208 -21.39 20.49 -1.33
CA ASP A 208 -21.44 21.10 0.01
C ASP A 208 -20.18 20.80 0.85
N ASP A 209 -19.36 19.81 0.46
CA ASP A 209 -18.10 19.47 1.14
C ASP A 209 -16.96 20.43 0.76
N PHE A 210 -17.16 21.32 -0.22
CA PHE A 210 -16.11 22.19 -0.76
C PHE A 210 -15.48 23.10 0.31
N GLU A 211 -16.27 23.71 1.18
CA GLU A 211 -15.74 24.57 2.24
C GLU A 211 -14.84 23.78 3.21
N ALA A 212 -15.25 22.57 3.61
CA ALA A 212 -14.45 21.69 4.47
C ALA A 212 -13.14 21.28 3.76
N HIS A 213 -13.18 21.05 2.47
CA HIS A 213 -11.99 20.76 1.67
C HIS A 213 -11.03 21.97 1.62
N GLU A 214 -11.56 23.18 1.36
CA GLU A 214 -10.75 24.41 1.35
C GLU A 214 -10.10 24.71 2.71
N ILE A 215 -10.79 24.41 3.83
CA ILE A 215 -10.21 24.50 5.18
C ILE A 215 -9.01 23.55 5.30
N ARG A 216 -9.13 22.31 4.86
CA ARG A 216 -8.04 21.33 4.90
C ARG A 216 -6.83 21.81 4.11
N VAL A 217 -7.04 22.28 2.88
CA VAL A 217 -5.97 22.81 2.02
C VAL A 217 -5.32 24.04 2.63
N ALA A 218 -6.12 24.96 3.21
CA ALA A 218 -5.60 26.15 3.88
C ALA A 218 -4.72 25.80 5.09
N ILE A 219 -5.13 24.82 5.91
CA ILE A 219 -4.32 24.33 7.04
C ILE A 219 -2.97 23.79 6.56
N HIS A 220 -2.99 22.98 5.49
CA HIS A 220 -1.76 22.42 4.91
C HIS A 220 -0.82 23.51 4.40
N ASP A 221 -1.36 24.49 3.69
CA ASP A 221 -0.60 25.56 3.05
C ASP A 221 -0.20 26.67 4.04
N GLY A 222 -0.67 26.62 5.29
CA GLY A 222 -0.37 27.63 6.32
C GLY A 222 -1.12 28.95 6.15
N TYR A 223 -2.29 28.95 5.50
CA TYR A 223 -3.16 30.11 5.31
C TYR A 223 -4.45 30.02 6.14
N THR A 224 -5.09 31.17 6.35
CA THR A 224 -6.49 31.22 6.77
C THR A 224 -7.41 31.26 5.53
N LEU A 225 -8.68 30.90 5.68
CA LEU A 225 -9.62 30.90 4.56
C LEU A 225 -9.80 32.28 3.91
N ASP A 226 -9.77 33.32 4.73
CA ASP A 226 -9.98 34.73 4.31
C ASP A 226 -8.70 35.40 3.81
N ASP A 227 -7.56 34.70 3.82
CA ASP A 227 -6.30 35.30 3.34
C ASP A 227 -6.37 35.53 1.82
N PRO A 228 -6.27 36.80 1.37
CA PRO A 228 -6.35 37.12 -0.06
C PRO A 228 -5.15 36.57 -0.87
N LYS A 229 -4.08 36.15 -0.23
CA LYS A 229 -2.89 35.54 -0.86
C LYS A 229 -3.01 34.02 -0.97
N ARG A 230 -4.02 33.42 -0.35
CA ARG A 230 -4.23 31.97 -0.42
C ARG A 230 -4.43 31.50 -1.87
N PRO A 231 -3.68 30.55 -2.38
CA PRO A 231 -3.89 29.98 -3.70
C PRO A 231 -5.24 29.26 -3.80
N LYS A 232 -6.08 29.63 -4.77
CA LYS A 232 -7.34 28.97 -5.07
C LYS A 232 -7.14 27.98 -6.21
N ARG A 233 -6.83 26.72 -5.88
CA ARG A 233 -6.50 25.66 -6.84
C ARG A 233 -7.67 24.75 -7.17
N TYR A 234 -8.70 24.77 -6.36
CA TYR A 234 -9.84 23.86 -6.43
C TYR A 234 -11.14 24.61 -6.65
N THR A 235 -12.15 23.88 -7.10
CA THR A 235 -13.49 24.42 -7.36
C THR A 235 -14.56 23.49 -6.77
N GLU A 236 -15.76 23.99 -6.59
CA GLU A 236 -16.92 23.20 -6.14
C GLU A 236 -17.30 22.06 -7.09
N GLN A 237 -16.70 22.01 -8.29
CA GLN A 237 -17.01 21.03 -9.31
C GLN A 237 -16.24 19.71 -9.19
N GLN A 238 -15.28 19.62 -8.27
CA GLN A 238 -14.42 18.44 -8.07
C GLN A 238 -15.03 17.40 -7.10
N TYR A 239 -16.35 17.31 -7.08
CA TYR A 239 -17.09 16.30 -6.31
C TYR A 239 -17.27 15.00 -7.10
N PHE A 240 -17.71 13.96 -6.41
CA PHE A 240 -18.00 12.65 -6.99
C PHE A 240 -19.28 12.70 -7.83
N ARG A 241 -19.16 13.08 -9.10
CA ARG A 241 -20.28 13.20 -10.05
C ARG A 241 -20.87 11.84 -10.38
N SER A 242 -22.17 11.81 -10.68
CA SER A 242 -22.82 10.62 -11.25
C SER A 242 -22.35 10.36 -12.69
N GLU A 243 -22.61 9.14 -13.17
CA GLU A 243 -22.34 8.78 -14.57
C GLU A 243 -23.11 9.72 -15.54
N GLU A 244 -24.36 10.05 -15.21
CA GLU A 244 -25.20 10.93 -16.05
C GLU A 244 -24.60 12.33 -16.16
N GLU A 245 -24.22 12.94 -15.03
CA GLU A 245 -23.57 14.26 -15.01
C GLU A 245 -22.26 14.27 -15.82
N MET A 246 -21.46 13.21 -15.76
CA MET A 246 -20.25 13.12 -16.56
C MET A 246 -20.55 12.93 -18.05
N CYS A 247 -21.57 12.15 -18.40
CA CYS A 247 -22.00 11.98 -19.78
C CYS A 247 -22.52 13.29 -20.40
N ASP A 248 -23.27 14.08 -19.63
CA ASP A 248 -23.74 15.39 -20.08
C ASP A 248 -22.58 16.36 -20.23
N LEU A 249 -21.64 16.35 -19.28
CA LEU A 249 -20.49 17.25 -19.25
C LEU A 249 -19.53 17.06 -20.44
N PHE A 250 -19.40 15.83 -20.93
CA PHE A 250 -18.54 15.44 -22.06
C PHE A 250 -19.30 14.91 -23.26
N ALA A 251 -20.58 15.35 -23.44
CA ALA A 251 -21.44 14.92 -24.56
C ALA A 251 -20.84 15.23 -25.94
N ASP A 252 -20.00 16.24 -26.03
CA ASP A 252 -19.26 16.66 -27.22
C ASP A 252 -17.99 15.84 -27.51
N ILE A 253 -17.51 15.06 -26.53
CA ILE A 253 -16.30 14.22 -26.65
C ILE A 253 -16.59 12.79 -26.13
N PRO A 254 -17.53 12.05 -26.75
CA PRO A 254 -17.98 10.75 -26.24
C PRO A 254 -16.86 9.71 -26.14
N SER A 255 -15.86 9.77 -27.01
CA SER A 255 -14.70 8.86 -26.94
C SER A 255 -13.90 8.97 -25.64
N ALA A 256 -13.87 10.17 -25.03
CA ALA A 256 -13.19 10.36 -23.74
C ALA A 256 -13.93 9.66 -22.59
N LEU A 257 -15.25 9.52 -22.68
CA LEU A 257 -16.06 8.74 -21.72
C LEU A 257 -15.88 7.23 -21.96
N GLU A 258 -15.99 6.78 -23.21
CA GLU A 258 -15.83 5.37 -23.59
C GLU A 258 -14.47 4.83 -23.16
N ASN A 259 -13.41 5.59 -23.33
CA ASN A 259 -12.05 5.21 -22.91
C ASN A 259 -11.92 4.99 -21.39
N THR A 260 -12.75 5.63 -20.55
CA THR A 260 -12.73 5.35 -19.10
C THR A 260 -13.15 3.91 -18.83
N VAL A 261 -14.16 3.42 -19.55
CA VAL A 261 -14.65 2.05 -19.44
C VAL A 261 -13.64 1.05 -20.01
N LEU A 262 -13.04 1.37 -21.16
CA LEU A 262 -11.99 0.51 -21.75
C LEU A 262 -10.78 0.39 -20.83
N ILE A 263 -10.32 1.49 -20.21
CA ILE A 263 -9.25 1.45 -19.21
C ILE A 263 -9.66 0.59 -18.01
N ALA A 264 -10.89 0.77 -17.50
CA ALA A 264 -11.40 -0.03 -16.40
C ALA A 264 -11.43 -1.54 -16.71
N GLN A 265 -11.74 -1.93 -17.93
CA GLN A 265 -11.68 -3.32 -18.38
C GLN A 265 -10.26 -3.87 -18.44
N ARG A 266 -9.28 -3.05 -18.78
CA ARG A 266 -7.85 -3.40 -18.88
C ARG A 266 -7.17 -3.53 -17.53
N CYS A 267 -7.66 -2.85 -16.48
CA CYS A 267 -7.08 -2.85 -15.14
C CYS A 267 -7.58 -4.06 -14.34
N ASN A 268 -6.69 -5.01 -14.06
CA ASN A 268 -7.02 -6.25 -13.34
C ASN A 268 -5.91 -6.59 -12.35
N VAL A 269 -6.04 -6.07 -11.12
CA VAL A 269 -5.10 -6.33 -10.02
C VAL A 269 -5.78 -7.22 -8.99
N THR A 270 -5.06 -8.24 -8.53
CA THR A 270 -5.50 -9.10 -7.43
C THR A 270 -4.52 -8.98 -6.28
N LEU A 271 -4.98 -8.44 -5.15
CA LEU A 271 -4.18 -8.39 -3.94
C LEU A 271 -4.31 -9.70 -3.17
N ARG A 272 -3.17 -10.27 -2.77
CA ARG A 272 -3.15 -11.41 -1.85
C ARG A 272 -3.23 -10.88 -0.42
N LEU A 273 -4.36 -11.09 0.22
CA LEU A 273 -4.63 -10.67 1.59
C LEU A 273 -4.72 -11.92 2.49
N GLY A 274 -4.27 -11.79 3.73
CA GLY A 274 -4.31 -12.88 4.70
C GLY A 274 -3.20 -13.93 4.55
N GLU A 275 -2.22 -13.71 3.70
CA GLU A 275 -1.00 -14.52 3.61
C GLU A 275 0.11 -13.88 4.44
N TYR A 276 0.81 -14.69 5.23
CA TYR A 276 1.96 -14.25 6.03
C TYR A 276 3.25 -14.54 5.28
N PHE A 277 4.08 -13.52 5.12
CA PHE A 277 5.40 -13.63 4.48
C PHE A 277 6.46 -13.43 5.54
N LEU A 278 7.00 -14.54 6.04
CA LEU A 278 8.10 -14.53 6.99
C LEU A 278 9.44 -14.73 6.27
N PRO A 279 10.53 -14.12 6.75
CA PRO A 279 11.87 -14.44 6.28
C PRO A 279 12.18 -15.94 6.49
N LYS A 280 13.01 -16.48 5.60
CA LYS A 280 13.46 -17.88 5.77
C LYS A 280 14.53 -17.95 6.84
N PHE A 281 14.29 -18.76 7.86
CA PHE A 281 15.30 -19.07 8.85
C PHE A 281 16.32 -20.11 8.29
N PRO A 282 17.63 -19.92 8.47
CA PRO A 282 18.64 -20.88 7.99
C PRO A 282 18.66 -22.14 8.86
N THR A 283 18.23 -23.27 8.30
CA THR A 283 18.12 -24.57 9.00
C THR A 283 19.13 -25.62 8.50
N GLY A 284 20.04 -25.24 7.59
CA GLY A 284 20.94 -26.18 6.92
C GLY A 284 20.17 -27.21 6.08
N ASP A 285 20.40 -28.47 6.30
CA ASP A 285 19.77 -29.59 5.55
C ASP A 285 18.40 -30.02 6.13
N LEU A 286 18.00 -29.46 7.27
CA LEU A 286 16.71 -29.79 7.91
C LEU A 286 15.56 -28.92 7.37
N SER A 287 14.34 -29.45 7.42
CA SER A 287 13.15 -28.64 7.29
C SER A 287 13.04 -27.65 8.47
N THR A 288 12.28 -26.56 8.29
CA THR A 288 12.06 -25.58 9.37
C THR A 288 11.34 -26.24 10.55
N GLU A 289 10.41 -27.14 10.27
CA GLU A 289 9.63 -27.92 11.23
C GLU A 289 10.54 -28.87 12.04
N ASP A 290 11.39 -29.66 11.37
CA ASP A 290 12.30 -30.60 12.04
C ASP A 290 13.35 -29.85 12.86
N TYR A 291 13.81 -28.69 12.36
CA TYR A 291 14.76 -27.87 13.11
C TYR A 291 14.14 -27.30 14.39
N LEU A 292 12.88 -26.84 14.32
CA LEU A 292 12.14 -26.41 15.51
C LEU A 292 11.99 -27.53 16.52
N VAL A 293 11.57 -28.72 16.07
CA VAL A 293 11.41 -29.89 16.94
C VAL A 293 12.73 -30.24 17.63
N MET A 294 13.82 -30.29 16.87
CA MET A 294 15.15 -30.58 17.42
C MET A 294 15.56 -29.57 18.49
N LYS A 295 15.47 -28.26 18.18
CA LYS A 295 15.86 -27.19 19.12
C LYS A 295 14.97 -27.15 20.37
N SER A 296 13.68 -27.41 20.21
CA SER A 296 12.75 -27.45 21.34
C SER A 296 13.03 -28.61 22.27
N LYS A 297 13.38 -29.81 21.74
CA LYS A 297 13.77 -30.96 22.54
C LYS A 297 15.10 -30.72 23.25
N GLU A 298 16.11 -30.18 22.57
CA GLU A 298 17.38 -29.80 23.17
C GLU A 298 17.17 -28.84 24.35
N GLY A 299 16.39 -27.77 24.12
CA GLY A 299 16.11 -26.76 25.14
C GLY A 299 15.28 -27.32 26.31
N LEU A 300 14.33 -28.21 26.04
CA LEU A 300 13.56 -28.86 27.11
C LEU A 300 14.46 -29.70 28.04
N GLU A 301 15.46 -30.43 27.51
CA GLU A 301 16.44 -31.15 28.33
C GLU A 301 17.15 -30.21 29.30
N GLU A 302 17.61 -29.07 28.84
CA GLU A 302 18.29 -28.08 29.67
C GLU A 302 17.35 -27.52 30.74
N ARG A 303 16.07 -27.19 30.37
CA ARG A 303 15.07 -26.69 31.31
C ARG A 303 14.69 -27.71 32.37
N LEU A 304 14.48 -28.97 31.98
CA LEU A 304 14.18 -30.06 32.96
C LEU A 304 15.33 -30.31 33.92
N ALA A 305 16.58 -30.25 33.46
CA ALA A 305 17.77 -30.38 34.32
C ALA A 305 17.85 -29.23 35.34
N PHE A 306 17.46 -28.02 34.93
CA PHE A 306 17.42 -26.84 35.79
C PHE A 306 16.27 -26.90 36.81
N LEU A 307 15.05 -27.24 36.38
CA LEU A 307 13.84 -27.29 37.21
C LEU A 307 13.91 -28.45 38.21
N PHE A 308 14.41 -29.60 37.77
CA PHE A 308 14.46 -30.84 38.55
C PHE A 308 15.89 -31.41 38.58
N PRO A 309 16.76 -30.88 39.48
CA PRO A 309 18.14 -31.38 39.62
C PRO A 309 18.23 -32.86 40.03
N ASP A 310 17.22 -33.36 40.82
CA ASP A 310 17.12 -34.76 41.16
C ASP A 310 16.64 -35.61 39.99
N GLU A 311 17.41 -36.62 39.59
CA GLU A 311 17.11 -37.45 38.40
C GLU A 311 15.80 -38.25 38.55
N LYS A 312 15.42 -38.67 39.76
CA LYS A 312 14.18 -39.42 39.97
C LYS A 312 12.97 -38.51 39.81
N VAL A 313 13.00 -37.34 40.43
CA VAL A 313 11.93 -36.32 40.27
C VAL A 313 11.81 -35.89 38.80
N ARG A 314 12.95 -35.70 38.14
CA ARG A 314 12.96 -35.37 36.71
C ARG A 314 12.32 -36.46 35.86
N ALA A 315 12.62 -37.71 36.12
CA ALA A 315 12.05 -38.85 35.41
C ALA A 315 10.53 -38.98 35.64
N GLU A 316 10.04 -38.65 36.83
CA GLU A 316 8.61 -38.66 37.16
C GLU A 316 7.84 -37.50 36.48
N ARG A 317 8.47 -36.32 36.37
CA ARG A 317 7.83 -35.12 35.79
C ARG A 317 7.95 -35.06 34.28
N ARG A 318 8.95 -35.69 33.67
CA ARG A 318 9.23 -35.64 32.22
C ARG A 318 8.03 -35.94 31.32
N PRO A 319 7.20 -36.99 31.55
CA PRO A 319 6.12 -37.34 30.65
C PRO A 319 5.13 -36.20 30.41
N GLU A 320 4.83 -35.40 31.43
CA GLU A 320 3.93 -34.26 31.37
C GLU A 320 4.47 -33.16 30.43
N TYR A 321 5.77 -32.87 30.51
CA TYR A 321 6.45 -31.90 29.68
C TYR A 321 6.60 -32.39 28.22
N ASP A 322 6.94 -33.67 28.05
CA ASP A 322 7.07 -34.23 26.68
C ASP A 322 5.74 -34.25 25.94
N GLU A 323 4.65 -34.62 26.62
CA GLU A 323 3.28 -34.57 26.04
C GLU A 323 2.89 -33.15 25.67
N ARG A 324 3.06 -32.20 26.56
CA ARG A 324 2.74 -30.79 26.32
C ARG A 324 3.58 -30.22 25.17
N LEU A 325 4.89 -30.51 25.14
CA LEU A 325 5.79 -30.04 24.07
C LEU A 325 5.33 -30.57 22.70
N GLN A 326 4.97 -31.86 22.63
CA GLN A 326 4.54 -32.47 21.37
C GLN A 326 3.23 -31.84 20.87
N VAL A 327 2.25 -31.63 21.74
CA VAL A 327 0.99 -30.97 21.39
C VAL A 327 1.23 -29.57 20.83
N GLU A 328 2.07 -28.75 21.47
CA GLU A 328 2.40 -27.42 21.02
C GLU A 328 3.15 -27.43 19.67
N LEU A 329 4.14 -28.31 19.50
CA LEU A 329 4.89 -28.46 18.25
C LEU A 329 3.96 -28.83 17.08
N ASP A 330 3.03 -29.76 17.30
CA ASP A 330 2.07 -30.18 16.28
C ASP A 330 1.20 -28.99 15.82
N VAL A 331 0.71 -28.19 16.76
CA VAL A 331 -0.09 -26.99 16.47
C VAL A 331 0.74 -25.93 15.75
N ILE A 332 1.95 -25.63 16.23
CA ILE A 332 2.83 -24.62 15.60
C ILE A 332 3.16 -25.00 14.16
N ASN A 333 3.50 -26.27 13.91
CA ASN A 333 3.82 -26.76 12.58
C ASN A 333 2.57 -26.80 11.68
N GLN A 334 1.43 -27.25 12.17
CA GLN A 334 0.16 -27.24 11.43
C GLN A 334 -0.26 -25.82 10.99
N MET A 335 -0.04 -24.84 11.85
CA MET A 335 -0.37 -23.44 11.55
C MET A 335 0.68 -22.71 10.70
N GLY A 336 1.84 -23.32 10.42
CA GLY A 336 2.88 -22.78 9.55
C GLY A 336 3.75 -21.69 10.20
N PHE A 337 3.90 -21.69 11.53
CA PHE A 337 4.70 -20.70 12.26
C PHE A 337 6.05 -21.19 12.83
N PRO A 338 6.63 -22.33 12.43
CA PRO A 338 7.92 -22.76 12.97
C PRO A 338 9.02 -21.72 12.73
N GLY A 339 9.06 -21.10 11.55
CA GLY A 339 10.02 -20.04 11.21
C GLY A 339 9.92 -18.83 12.12
N TYR A 340 8.72 -18.43 12.53
CA TYR A 340 8.51 -17.31 13.44
C TYR A 340 9.15 -17.57 14.82
N PHE A 341 8.92 -18.75 15.40
CA PHE A 341 9.53 -19.13 16.68
C PHE A 341 11.05 -19.16 16.60
N LEU A 342 11.61 -19.68 15.50
CA LEU A 342 13.07 -19.74 15.31
C LEU A 342 13.70 -18.36 15.15
N ILE A 343 13.07 -17.44 14.44
CA ILE A 343 13.53 -16.06 14.29
C ILE A 343 13.54 -15.36 15.66
N VAL A 344 12.46 -15.51 16.43
CA VAL A 344 12.37 -14.91 17.78
C VAL A 344 13.41 -15.51 18.72
N MET A 345 13.58 -16.82 18.70
CA MET A 345 14.63 -17.51 19.46
C MET A 345 16.02 -16.95 19.13
N GLU A 346 16.32 -16.76 17.84
CA GLU A 346 17.64 -16.34 17.39
C GLU A 346 18.00 -14.94 17.90
N PHE A 347 17.14 -13.93 17.66
CA PHE A 347 17.50 -12.59 18.08
C PHE A 347 17.47 -12.38 19.60
N ILE A 348 16.66 -13.15 20.34
CA ILE A 348 16.71 -13.17 21.82
C ILE A 348 18.03 -13.79 22.29
N GLN A 349 18.46 -14.93 21.73
CA GLN A 349 19.72 -15.55 22.07
C GLN A 349 20.90 -14.64 21.71
N TRP A 350 20.87 -14.06 20.48
CA TRP A 350 21.89 -13.09 20.08
C TRP A 350 21.99 -11.91 21.07
N SER A 351 20.86 -11.41 21.53
CA SER A 351 20.84 -10.30 22.49
C SER A 351 21.50 -10.69 23.82
N LYS A 352 21.18 -11.89 24.36
CA LYS A 352 21.77 -12.44 25.58
C LYS A 352 23.28 -12.64 25.41
N ASP A 353 23.72 -13.13 24.25
CA ASP A 353 25.15 -13.38 23.94
C ASP A 353 25.95 -12.07 23.71
N ASN A 354 25.26 -10.94 23.47
CA ASN A 354 25.85 -9.62 23.27
C ASN A 354 25.65 -8.68 24.48
N ASP A 355 25.43 -9.23 25.67
CA ASP A 355 25.24 -8.49 26.91
C ASP A 355 24.07 -7.51 26.91
N ILE A 356 23.01 -7.82 26.15
CA ILE A 356 21.76 -7.01 26.12
C ILE A 356 20.72 -7.76 26.96
N PRO A 357 20.32 -7.22 28.13
CA PRO A 357 19.32 -7.84 28.97
C PRO A 357 17.97 -7.96 28.23
N VAL A 358 17.35 -9.15 28.34
CA VAL A 358 16.05 -9.47 27.80
C VAL A 358 15.11 -9.84 28.93
N GLY A 359 13.88 -9.33 28.91
CA GLY A 359 12.86 -9.66 29.90
C GLY A 359 12.40 -11.12 29.83
N PRO A 360 11.75 -11.62 30.90
CA PRO A 360 11.34 -13.04 31.02
C PRO A 360 10.21 -13.44 30.07
N GLY A 361 9.72 -12.52 29.27
CA GLY A 361 8.52 -12.67 28.46
C GLY A 361 7.27 -12.17 29.17
N ARG A 362 6.30 -11.72 28.40
CA ARG A 362 5.00 -11.24 28.87
C ARG A 362 3.88 -11.58 27.88
N GLY A 363 2.63 -11.27 28.24
CA GLY A 363 1.47 -11.54 27.39
C GLY A 363 1.18 -13.05 27.26
N SER A 364 0.52 -13.42 26.17
CA SER A 364 0.06 -14.80 25.93
C SER A 364 1.19 -15.77 25.60
N GLY A 365 2.32 -15.28 25.08
CA GLY A 365 3.48 -16.10 24.72
C GLY A 365 4.10 -16.85 25.91
N ALA A 366 3.92 -16.35 27.14
CA ALA A 366 4.35 -17.02 28.36
C ALA A 366 3.61 -18.37 28.58
N GLY A 367 2.49 -18.63 27.92
CA GLY A 367 1.75 -19.89 27.98
C GLY A 367 2.34 -21.01 27.12
N SER A 368 3.41 -20.75 26.35
CA SER A 368 4.04 -21.75 25.46
C SER A 368 5.24 -22.41 26.08
N LEU A 369 5.19 -23.75 26.19
CA LEU A 369 6.32 -24.57 26.62
C LEU A 369 7.42 -24.59 25.54
N VAL A 370 7.07 -24.57 24.29
CA VAL A 370 8.03 -24.42 23.17
C VAL A 370 8.81 -23.11 23.32
N ALA A 371 8.12 -21.99 23.61
CA ALA A 371 8.81 -20.73 23.87
C ALA A 371 9.73 -20.75 25.06
N TYR A 372 9.34 -21.45 26.14
CA TYR A 372 10.16 -21.67 27.31
C TYR A 372 11.41 -22.56 27.01
N ALA A 373 11.23 -23.66 26.28
CA ALA A 373 12.31 -24.52 25.84
C ALA A 373 13.32 -23.79 24.93
N LEU A 374 12.83 -22.96 24.01
CA LEU A 374 13.65 -22.13 23.11
C LEU A 374 14.28 -20.89 23.78
N LYS A 375 14.09 -20.70 25.09
CA LYS A 375 14.61 -19.57 25.88
C LYS A 375 14.07 -18.21 25.40
N ILE A 376 12.92 -18.20 24.71
CA ILE A 376 12.16 -17.02 24.37
C ILE A 376 11.52 -16.42 25.63
N THR A 377 10.97 -17.31 26.48
CA THR A 377 10.43 -16.95 27.80
C THR A 377 11.21 -17.64 28.90
N ASP A 378 11.15 -17.09 30.12
CA ASP A 378 11.82 -17.63 31.29
C ASP A 378 10.84 -18.05 32.41
N LEU A 379 9.55 -18.26 32.03
CA LEU A 379 8.47 -18.75 32.90
C LEU A 379 8.08 -20.17 32.47
N ASP A 380 8.04 -21.12 33.43
CA ASP A 380 7.53 -22.46 33.20
C ASP A 380 5.98 -22.42 33.11
N PRO A 381 5.37 -22.65 31.95
CA PRO A 381 3.92 -22.56 31.81
C PRO A 381 3.14 -23.65 32.55
N LEU A 382 3.76 -24.80 32.88
CA LEU A 382 3.13 -25.87 33.61
C LEU A 382 3.06 -25.54 35.10
N GLU A 383 4.10 -24.93 35.67
CA GLU A 383 4.12 -24.50 37.08
C GLU A 383 3.00 -23.52 37.42
N PHE A 384 2.66 -22.64 36.43
CA PHE A 384 1.69 -21.58 36.61
C PHE A 384 0.34 -21.86 35.93
N ASP A 385 0.06 -23.07 35.48
CA ASP A 385 -1.19 -23.49 34.81
C ASP A 385 -1.56 -22.58 33.62
N LEU A 386 -0.54 -22.15 32.85
CA LEU A 386 -0.77 -21.28 31.69
C LEU A 386 -1.21 -22.07 30.46
N LEU A 387 -2.23 -21.53 29.77
CA LEU A 387 -2.84 -22.18 28.62
C LEU A 387 -2.18 -21.75 27.31
N PHE A 388 -1.71 -22.72 26.52
CA PHE A 388 -1.14 -22.50 25.19
C PHE A 388 -2.18 -21.99 24.19
N GLU A 389 -3.44 -22.42 24.32
CA GLU A 389 -4.54 -22.04 23.44
C GLU A 389 -4.88 -20.53 23.49
N ARG A 390 -4.42 -19.83 24.53
CA ARG A 390 -4.49 -18.37 24.61
C ARG A 390 -3.48 -17.68 23.72
N PHE A 391 -2.36 -18.33 23.44
CA PHE A 391 -1.30 -17.85 22.60
C PHE A 391 -1.51 -18.25 21.13
N LEU A 392 -1.75 -19.53 20.87
CA LEU A 392 -1.94 -20.07 19.54
C LEU A 392 -3.10 -21.08 19.55
N ASN A 393 -4.09 -20.86 18.69
CA ASN A 393 -5.27 -21.69 18.58
C ASN A 393 -5.64 -21.90 17.11
N PRO A 394 -5.69 -23.16 16.59
CA PRO A 394 -6.07 -23.46 15.21
C PRO A 394 -7.47 -22.93 14.79
N GLU A 395 -8.39 -22.79 15.75
CA GLU A 395 -9.72 -22.23 15.50
C GLU A 395 -9.71 -20.71 15.33
N ARG A 396 -8.62 -20.05 15.73
CA ARG A 396 -8.46 -18.61 15.70
C ARG A 396 -7.25 -18.27 14.80
N VAL A 397 -7.48 -18.14 13.51
CA VAL A 397 -6.43 -17.87 12.52
C VAL A 397 -5.87 -16.46 12.73
N SER A 398 -4.93 -16.31 13.65
CA SER A 398 -4.15 -15.10 13.84
C SER A 398 -2.67 -15.47 14.00
N MET A 399 -1.80 -14.64 13.46
CA MET A 399 -0.36 -14.79 13.69
C MET A 399 -0.06 -14.67 15.19
N PRO A 400 0.77 -15.57 15.77
CA PRO A 400 1.22 -15.43 17.15
C PRO A 400 2.02 -14.13 17.33
N ASP A 401 1.94 -13.53 18.50
CA ASP A 401 2.64 -12.29 18.85
C ASP A 401 3.42 -12.48 20.14
N PHE A 402 4.77 -12.40 20.05
CA PHE A 402 5.64 -12.39 21.20
C PHE A 402 5.95 -10.95 21.62
N ASP A 403 5.50 -10.61 22.81
CA ASP A 403 5.91 -9.38 23.49
C ASP A 403 7.28 -9.57 24.15
N VAL A 404 8.32 -8.93 23.62
CA VAL A 404 9.70 -9.05 24.12
C VAL A 404 10.20 -7.70 24.61
N ASP A 405 10.69 -7.64 25.82
CA ASP A 405 11.27 -6.44 26.42
C ASP A 405 12.81 -6.49 26.35
N PHE A 406 13.43 -5.48 25.71
CA PHE A 406 14.88 -5.32 25.66
C PHE A 406 15.32 -4.12 26.47
N CYS A 407 16.54 -4.19 27.05
CA CYS A 407 17.18 -3.03 27.64
C CYS A 407 17.28 -1.89 26.63
N MET A 408 16.86 -0.70 27.03
CA MET A 408 16.84 0.48 26.16
C MET A 408 18.21 0.81 25.55
N ASP A 409 19.29 0.65 26.32
CA ASP A 409 20.65 0.94 25.87
C ASP A 409 21.14 0.03 24.73
N GLY A 410 20.59 -1.20 24.65
CA GLY A 410 20.94 -2.18 23.63
C GLY A 410 19.91 -2.38 22.52
N ARG A 411 18.72 -1.78 22.63
CA ARG A 411 17.58 -2.02 21.73
C ARG A 411 17.91 -1.78 20.26
N ASP A 412 18.57 -0.67 19.96
CA ASP A 412 18.90 -0.32 18.57
C ASP A 412 19.87 -1.32 17.95
N ARG A 413 20.79 -1.90 18.73
CA ARG A 413 21.68 -2.97 18.28
C ARG A 413 20.91 -4.23 17.92
N VAL A 414 19.85 -4.57 18.66
CA VAL A 414 18.98 -5.71 18.34
C VAL A 414 18.23 -5.45 17.03
N ILE A 415 17.68 -4.26 16.83
CA ILE A 415 16.99 -3.87 15.59
C ILE A 415 17.94 -3.95 14.40
N ASP A 416 19.16 -3.45 14.54
CA ASP A 416 20.17 -3.51 13.47
C ASP A 416 20.56 -4.97 13.16
N HIS A 417 20.76 -5.83 14.17
CA HIS A 417 21.04 -7.25 13.98
C HIS A 417 19.93 -7.96 13.18
N VAL A 418 18.67 -7.76 13.58
CA VAL A 418 17.52 -8.35 12.87
C VAL A 418 17.46 -7.86 11.43
N ALA A 419 17.67 -6.56 11.19
CA ALA A 419 17.67 -5.95 9.86
C ALA A 419 18.83 -6.47 8.98
N GLU A 420 20.00 -6.73 9.57
CA GLU A 420 21.17 -7.28 8.85
C GLU A 420 21.00 -8.78 8.54
N THR A 421 20.44 -9.54 9.48
CA THR A 421 20.28 -11.00 9.37
C THR A 421 19.14 -11.36 8.40
N TYR A 422 18.01 -10.67 8.46
CA TYR A 422 16.80 -11.01 7.70
C TYR A 422 16.49 -10.05 6.56
N GLY A 423 17.25 -8.98 6.42
CA GLY A 423 17.10 -7.96 5.36
C GLY A 423 16.30 -6.74 5.80
N ARG A 424 16.80 -5.54 5.44
CA ARG A 424 16.14 -4.25 5.76
C ARG A 424 14.80 -4.05 5.04
N GLY A 425 14.46 -4.90 4.09
CA GLY A 425 13.21 -4.89 3.34
C GLY A 425 12.26 -6.05 3.66
N ALA A 426 12.60 -6.83 4.65
CA ALA A 426 11.80 -7.98 5.07
C ALA A 426 10.76 -7.61 6.12
#